data_55a150ef00538bd801e7c38063ee6415
#
_entry.id   55a150ef00538bd801e7c38063ee6415
#
_cell.length_a   1.000
_cell.length_b   1.000
_cell.length_c   1.000
_cell.angle_alpha   90.00
_cell.angle_beta   90.00
_cell.angle_gamma   90.00
#
_symmetry.space_group_name_H-M   'P 1'
#
loop_
_entity.id
_entity.type
_entity.pdbx_description
1 polymer ?
#
loop_
_entity_poly.entity_id
_entity_poly.type
_entity_poly.pdbx_seq_one_letter_code
_entity_poly.pdbx_strand_id
1 'polypeptide(L)'
;MRHLVIVGLALTMLASPPAAAKVERIDILSRQPFASGAEFGAAGAYEKLRGRAWFALDPNAAANAAIADLKLAQRNNRGLVIFSSDFLMLRPVDAARGNGMLLYEVNNRGNIGMLGQLNEAPFSRNDPTTSVDAGNGFLFRRGYTMLWSGWAVDVATAPGDNRLVLTAPIATNAGVPITGKVAYDLIVDVPRPTAGFAGNLGTAYPLADDAVSDATLTERDRPDGERRPIPRAAWSFVVPPGGGTASEIRLDGGFKPGRIYQLVYTARDPIVAALGMAGIRDLMAYLRDNPLEGAPVPRKNAVFGISQSGRLIQTMLLRGLNVDEEGKPVFDGAFIHVAGGGKGSFDFRFAMPTRHFSMLEDHIYPT
;
A
#
# COMPACT_ATOMS: atom_id res chain seq x y z
N MET A 1 -44.21 33.48 -53.30
CA MET A 1 -43.76 33.20 -51.91
C MET A 1 -42.96 31.91 -51.92
N ARG A 2 -41.66 31.99 -51.77
CA ARG A 2 -40.73 30.80 -51.70
C ARG A 2 -40.45 30.51 -50.22
N HIS A 3 -40.89 29.34 -49.75
CA HIS A 3 -40.60 28.87 -48.41
C HIS A 3 -39.18 28.27 -48.36
N LEU A 4 -38.30 28.87 -47.56
CA LEU A 4 -36.97 28.37 -47.26
C LEU A 4 -37.10 27.40 -46.09
N VAL A 5 -36.80 26.11 -46.31
CA VAL A 5 -36.74 25.08 -45.26
C VAL A 5 -35.28 25.02 -44.78
N ILE A 6 -35.04 25.46 -43.55
CA ILE A 6 -33.72 25.30 -42.88
C ILE A 6 -33.73 23.94 -42.18
N VAL A 7 -32.99 22.99 -42.70
CA VAL A 7 -32.70 21.71 -42.02
C VAL A 7 -31.53 21.92 -41.07
N GLY A 8 -31.84 22.01 -39.78
CA GLY A 8 -30.82 22.03 -38.71
C GLY A 8 -30.21 20.66 -38.52
N LEU A 9 -28.92 20.52 -38.84
CA LEU A 9 -28.15 19.32 -38.57
C LEU A 9 -27.73 19.34 -37.08
N ALA A 10 -28.42 18.56 -36.23
CA ALA A 10 -28.00 18.36 -34.83
C ALA A 10 -26.79 17.44 -34.81
N LEU A 11 -25.64 18.00 -34.50
CA LEU A 11 -24.42 17.25 -34.27
C LEU A 11 -24.52 16.63 -32.85
N THR A 12 -24.94 15.38 -32.75
CA THR A 12 -24.83 14.61 -31.48
C THR A 12 -23.39 14.30 -31.25
N MET A 13 -22.73 15.03 -30.32
CA MET A 13 -21.47 14.61 -29.76
C MET A 13 -21.70 13.30 -29.00
N LEU A 14 -21.27 12.20 -29.58
CA LEU A 14 -21.12 10.94 -28.87
C LEU A 14 -20.02 11.16 -27.83
N ALA A 15 -20.42 11.45 -26.59
CA ALA A 15 -19.50 11.38 -25.45
C ALA A 15 -19.00 9.95 -25.38
N SER A 16 -17.72 9.73 -25.63
CA SER A 16 -17.10 8.44 -25.34
C SER A 16 -17.35 8.13 -23.86
N PRO A 17 -17.78 6.89 -23.52
CA PRO A 17 -17.96 6.54 -22.13
C PRO A 17 -16.65 6.81 -21.40
N PRO A 18 -16.68 7.36 -20.18
CA PRO A 18 -15.48 7.56 -19.40
C PRO A 18 -14.72 6.23 -19.34
N ALA A 19 -13.42 6.26 -19.60
CA ALA A 19 -12.58 5.08 -19.48
C ALA A 19 -12.63 4.66 -18.00
N ALA A 20 -13.39 3.61 -17.70
CA ALA A 20 -13.50 3.07 -16.35
C ALA A 20 -12.11 2.65 -15.90
N ALA A 21 -11.73 3.01 -14.66
CA ALA A 21 -10.50 2.52 -14.03
C ALA A 21 -10.51 1.00 -14.07
N LYS A 22 -9.43 0.40 -14.53
CA LYS A 22 -9.41 -1.06 -14.72
C LYS A 22 -8.04 -1.62 -14.34
N VAL A 23 -8.10 -2.82 -13.80
CA VAL A 23 -6.97 -3.74 -13.97
C VAL A 23 -6.80 -3.92 -15.47
N GLU A 24 -5.70 -3.43 -16.01
CA GLU A 24 -5.39 -3.56 -17.44
C GLU A 24 -4.86 -4.95 -17.79
N ARG A 25 -4.09 -5.52 -16.86
CA ARG A 25 -3.43 -6.80 -17.07
C ARG A 25 -3.08 -7.44 -15.73
N ILE A 26 -3.16 -8.76 -15.70
CA ILE A 26 -2.62 -9.58 -14.62
C ILE A 26 -1.57 -10.51 -15.22
N ASP A 27 -0.33 -10.39 -14.76
CA ASP A 27 0.77 -11.26 -15.13
C ASP A 27 0.94 -12.32 -14.04
N ILE A 28 0.76 -13.60 -14.37
CA ILE A 28 1.09 -14.72 -13.49
C ILE A 28 2.57 -15.03 -13.67
N LEU A 29 3.39 -14.74 -12.68
CA LEU A 29 4.84 -14.94 -12.70
C LEU A 29 5.22 -16.37 -12.26
N SER A 30 4.43 -16.96 -11.37
CA SER A 30 4.60 -18.36 -10.98
C SER A 30 3.27 -18.99 -10.57
N ARG A 31 3.14 -20.29 -10.88
CA ARG A 31 2.06 -21.17 -10.45
C ARG A 31 2.68 -22.46 -9.92
N GLN A 32 2.38 -22.81 -8.68
CA GLN A 32 2.99 -23.97 -8.02
C GLN A 32 1.95 -24.68 -7.16
N PRO A 33 2.01 -26.04 -7.05
CA PRO A 33 1.25 -26.75 -6.04
C PRO A 33 1.62 -26.24 -4.64
N PHE A 34 0.61 -25.93 -3.81
CA PHE A 34 0.82 -25.61 -2.41
C PHE A 34 0.98 -26.89 -1.60
N ALA A 35 1.85 -26.90 -0.60
CA ALA A 35 2.11 -28.06 0.27
C ALA A 35 2.39 -29.37 -0.50
N SER A 36 3.12 -29.25 -1.63
CA SER A 36 3.43 -30.39 -2.53
C SER A 36 2.17 -31.13 -3.03
N GLY A 37 1.04 -30.45 -3.16
CA GLY A 37 -0.22 -31.01 -3.62
C GLY A 37 -1.02 -31.75 -2.55
N ALA A 38 -0.70 -31.54 -1.27
CA ALA A 38 -1.47 -32.10 -0.16
C ALA A 38 -2.95 -31.68 -0.23
N GLU A 39 -3.84 -32.60 0.11
CA GLU A 39 -5.28 -32.35 0.13
C GLU A 39 -5.76 -31.80 1.48
N PHE A 40 -6.68 -30.84 1.43
CA PHE A 40 -7.30 -30.21 2.59
C PHE A 40 -8.79 -30.61 2.69
N GLY A 41 -9.05 -31.85 3.02
CA GLY A 41 -10.41 -32.38 3.17
C GLY A 41 -11.26 -32.23 1.91
N ALA A 42 -12.49 -31.77 2.04
CA ALA A 42 -13.39 -31.61 0.89
C ALA A 42 -12.93 -30.55 -0.12
N ALA A 43 -12.12 -29.58 0.27
CA ALA A 43 -11.61 -28.56 -0.61
C ALA A 43 -10.48 -29.04 -1.56
N GLY A 44 -9.85 -30.21 -1.27
CA GLY A 44 -8.80 -30.79 -2.10
C GLY A 44 -7.48 -30.04 -2.03
N ALA A 45 -6.66 -30.25 -3.06
CA ALA A 45 -5.37 -29.60 -3.18
C ALA A 45 -5.50 -28.11 -3.49
N TYR A 46 -4.48 -27.37 -3.08
CA TYR A 46 -4.35 -25.93 -3.34
C TYR A 46 -3.16 -25.63 -4.24
N GLU A 47 -3.26 -24.53 -4.96
CA GLU A 47 -2.14 -23.96 -5.70
C GLU A 47 -1.83 -22.55 -5.21
N LYS A 48 -0.56 -22.18 -5.36
CA LYS A 48 -0.03 -20.85 -5.08
C LYS A 48 0.26 -20.14 -6.40
N LEU A 49 -0.29 -18.94 -6.54
CA LEU A 49 -0.03 -18.04 -7.65
C LEU A 49 0.70 -16.80 -7.13
N ARG A 50 1.78 -16.42 -7.79
CA ARG A 50 2.39 -15.08 -7.61
C ARG A 50 2.35 -14.35 -8.93
N GLY A 51 2.15 -13.04 -8.86
CA GLY A 51 2.05 -12.25 -10.06
C GLY A 51 2.08 -10.76 -9.81
N ARG A 52 1.77 -10.02 -10.86
CA ARG A 52 1.66 -8.57 -10.84
C ARG A 52 0.38 -8.13 -11.53
N ALA A 53 -0.38 -7.28 -10.85
CA ALA A 53 -1.53 -6.60 -11.41
C ALA A 53 -1.11 -5.20 -11.88
N TRP A 54 -1.55 -4.82 -13.07
CA TRP A 54 -1.31 -3.51 -13.69
C TRP A 54 -2.62 -2.75 -13.77
N PHE A 55 -2.56 -1.49 -13.42
CA PHE A 55 -3.74 -0.63 -13.30
C PHE A 55 -3.58 0.63 -14.14
N ALA A 56 -4.70 1.15 -14.62
CA ALA A 56 -4.80 2.46 -15.25
C ALA A 56 -6.02 3.20 -14.71
N LEU A 57 -5.81 4.28 -13.97
CA LEU A 57 -6.86 5.09 -13.36
C LEU A 57 -7.10 6.39 -14.11
N ASP A 58 -8.38 6.73 -14.30
CA ASP A 58 -8.76 8.08 -14.72
C ASP A 58 -8.68 9.02 -13.50
N PRO A 59 -7.76 10.02 -13.52
CA PRO A 59 -7.63 10.96 -12.41
C PRO A 59 -8.83 11.93 -12.30
N ASN A 60 -9.74 11.94 -13.25
CA ASN A 60 -10.92 12.82 -13.27
C ASN A 60 -12.20 12.09 -12.87
N ALA A 61 -12.18 10.74 -12.78
CA ALA A 61 -13.33 9.97 -12.35
C ALA A 61 -13.73 10.33 -10.91
N ALA A 62 -15.03 10.46 -10.65
CA ALA A 62 -15.55 10.85 -9.34
C ALA A 62 -15.16 9.84 -8.24
N ALA A 63 -15.14 8.54 -8.56
CA ALA A 63 -14.72 7.48 -7.64
C ALA A 63 -13.24 7.59 -7.19
N ASN A 64 -12.40 8.35 -7.92
CA ASN A 64 -10.99 8.55 -7.64
C ASN A 64 -10.70 9.90 -6.96
N ALA A 65 -11.73 10.71 -6.68
CA ALA A 65 -11.56 12.06 -6.12
C ALA A 65 -10.90 12.08 -4.73
N ALA A 66 -11.03 10.98 -3.97
CA ALA A 66 -10.42 10.86 -2.64
C ALA A 66 -8.92 10.49 -2.67
N ILE A 67 -8.35 10.19 -3.85
CA ILE A 67 -6.94 9.80 -3.98
C ILE A 67 -6.08 11.06 -4.04
N ALA A 68 -5.35 11.32 -2.95
CA ALA A 68 -4.48 12.49 -2.87
C ALA A 68 -3.42 12.50 -3.98
N ASP A 69 -3.20 13.67 -4.57
CA ASP A 69 -2.21 13.94 -5.63
C ASP A 69 -2.39 13.14 -6.93
N LEU A 70 -3.47 12.38 -7.11
CA LEU A 70 -3.70 11.60 -8.33
C LEU A 70 -3.65 12.47 -9.60
N LYS A 71 -4.23 13.68 -9.54
CA LYS A 71 -4.25 14.62 -10.68
C LYS A 71 -2.87 15.17 -11.03
N LEU A 72 -1.92 15.07 -10.13
CA LEU A 72 -0.53 15.52 -10.28
C LEU A 72 0.42 14.40 -10.73
N ALA A 73 -0.08 13.17 -10.81
CA ALA A 73 0.69 12.03 -11.29
C ALA A 73 0.90 12.09 -12.81
N GLN A 74 2.01 11.51 -13.27
CA GLN A 74 2.25 11.34 -14.69
C GLN A 74 1.15 10.46 -15.33
N ARG A 75 0.70 10.87 -16.52
CA ARG A 75 -0.31 10.17 -17.31
C ARG A 75 0.29 9.57 -18.56
N ASN A 76 -0.28 8.45 -18.99
CA ASN A 76 0.03 7.87 -20.30
C ASN A 76 -0.66 8.65 -21.44
N ASN A 77 -0.48 8.22 -22.68
CA ASN A 77 -1.09 8.82 -23.89
C ASN A 77 -2.62 8.76 -23.92
N ARG A 78 -3.26 7.96 -23.05
CA ARG A 78 -4.73 7.91 -22.87
C ARG A 78 -5.21 8.84 -21.74
N GLY A 79 -4.33 9.60 -21.11
CA GLY A 79 -4.64 10.47 -19.96
C GLY A 79 -4.79 9.75 -18.64
N LEU A 80 -4.45 8.46 -18.54
CA LEU A 80 -4.60 7.60 -17.37
C LEU A 80 -3.31 7.51 -16.56
N VAL A 81 -3.44 7.39 -15.25
CA VAL A 81 -2.34 7.14 -14.30
C VAL A 81 -2.09 5.65 -14.19
N ILE A 82 -0.86 5.23 -14.47
CA ILE A 82 -0.45 3.82 -14.48
C ILE A 82 0.30 3.49 -13.20
N PHE A 83 -0.04 2.34 -12.62
CA PHE A 83 0.67 1.78 -11.47
C PHE A 83 0.57 0.26 -11.44
N SER A 84 1.30 -0.41 -10.58
CA SER A 84 1.26 -1.87 -10.47
C SER A 84 1.40 -2.35 -9.03
N SER A 85 0.93 -3.56 -8.77
CA SER A 85 1.00 -4.21 -7.47
C SER A 85 1.39 -5.66 -7.63
N ASP A 86 2.35 -6.11 -6.82
CA ASP A 86 2.60 -7.55 -6.67
C ASP A 86 1.42 -8.21 -5.98
N PHE A 87 1.12 -9.46 -6.29
CA PHE A 87 0.10 -10.23 -5.58
C PHE A 87 0.53 -11.67 -5.30
N LEU A 88 -0.10 -12.23 -4.30
CA LEU A 88 -0.04 -13.64 -3.92
C LEU A 88 -1.47 -14.16 -3.76
N MET A 89 -1.77 -15.34 -4.31
CA MET A 89 -3.05 -16.01 -4.15
C MET A 89 -2.83 -17.49 -3.79
N LEU A 90 -3.62 -17.97 -2.84
CA LEU A 90 -3.78 -19.39 -2.53
C LEU A 90 -5.23 -19.78 -2.80
N ARG A 91 -5.45 -20.79 -3.64
CA ARG A 91 -6.81 -21.19 -4.04
C ARG A 91 -6.92 -22.70 -4.25
N PRO A 92 -8.13 -23.28 -4.12
CA PRO A 92 -8.37 -24.64 -4.56
C PRO A 92 -7.99 -24.85 -6.01
N VAL A 93 -7.35 -25.97 -6.34
CA VAL A 93 -7.04 -26.37 -7.73
C VAL A 93 -8.33 -26.65 -8.49
N ASP A 94 -9.26 -27.35 -7.86
CA ASP A 94 -10.61 -27.58 -8.39
C ASP A 94 -11.53 -26.46 -7.88
N ALA A 95 -11.92 -25.56 -8.78
CA ALA A 95 -12.79 -24.43 -8.48
C ALA A 95 -14.15 -24.84 -7.87
N ALA A 96 -14.68 -26.01 -8.25
CA ALA A 96 -15.95 -26.50 -7.76
C ALA A 96 -15.90 -26.92 -6.27
N ARG A 97 -14.70 -27.19 -5.75
CA ARG A 97 -14.47 -27.55 -4.33
C ARG A 97 -14.22 -26.33 -3.44
N GLY A 98 -14.13 -25.13 -4.02
CA GLY A 98 -14.06 -23.87 -3.29
C GLY A 98 -15.42 -23.46 -2.70
N ASN A 99 -15.40 -22.73 -1.58
CA ASN A 99 -16.63 -22.26 -0.92
C ASN A 99 -17.24 -20.99 -1.54
N GLY A 100 -16.61 -20.41 -2.56
CA GLY A 100 -17.04 -19.16 -3.20
C GLY A 100 -16.71 -17.88 -2.40
N MET A 101 -15.89 -17.97 -1.35
CA MET A 101 -15.40 -16.82 -0.60
C MET A 101 -14.01 -16.44 -1.08
N LEU A 102 -13.85 -15.18 -1.52
CA LEU A 102 -12.55 -14.56 -1.73
C LEU A 102 -12.23 -13.72 -0.49
N LEU A 103 -11.24 -14.17 0.27
CA LEU A 103 -10.77 -13.50 1.47
C LEU A 103 -9.49 -12.73 1.14
N TYR A 104 -9.58 -11.40 1.14
CA TYR A 104 -8.45 -10.52 0.92
C TYR A 104 -7.86 -10.08 2.26
N GLU A 105 -6.56 -10.22 2.43
CA GLU A 105 -5.85 -9.57 3.53
C GLU A 105 -5.12 -8.32 3.06
N VAL A 106 -5.38 -7.21 3.72
CA VAL A 106 -4.48 -6.06 3.68
C VAL A 106 -3.23 -6.45 4.47
N ASN A 107 -2.15 -6.79 3.76
CA ASN A 107 -0.89 -7.18 4.39
C ASN A 107 -0.27 -6.04 5.20
N ASN A 108 0.57 -6.37 6.18
CA ASN A 108 1.19 -5.37 7.04
C ASN A 108 2.62 -5.07 6.56
N ARG A 109 2.82 -3.89 5.95
CA ARG A 109 4.14 -3.46 5.41
C ARG A 109 4.75 -4.48 4.45
N GLY A 110 3.92 -4.98 3.54
CA GLY A 110 4.33 -6.01 2.58
C GLY A 110 4.35 -7.44 3.14
N ASN A 111 4.12 -7.63 4.46
CA ASN A 111 4.12 -8.95 5.08
C ASN A 111 2.70 -9.52 5.23
N ILE A 112 2.52 -10.76 4.80
CA ILE A 112 1.28 -11.52 4.99
C ILE A 112 1.19 -12.03 6.43
N GLY A 113 0.00 -12.02 7.01
CA GLY A 113 -0.22 -12.43 8.40
C GLY A 113 -1.44 -13.33 8.61
N MET A 114 -2.37 -13.39 7.65
CA MET A 114 -3.63 -14.09 7.78
C MET A 114 -3.46 -15.58 8.14
N LEU A 115 -2.48 -16.25 7.54
CA LEU A 115 -2.22 -17.67 7.84
C LEU A 115 -1.77 -17.87 9.29
N GLY A 116 -0.97 -16.96 9.82
CA GLY A 116 -0.59 -16.99 11.24
C GLY A 116 -1.78 -16.76 12.17
N GLN A 117 -2.64 -15.81 11.83
CA GLN A 117 -3.75 -15.41 12.68
C GLN A 117 -4.95 -16.36 12.63
N LEU A 118 -5.27 -16.90 11.48
CA LEU A 118 -6.47 -17.72 11.28
C LEU A 118 -6.18 -19.22 11.16
N ASN A 119 -4.92 -19.58 10.84
CA ASN A 119 -4.50 -20.97 10.70
C ASN A 119 -3.38 -21.39 11.68
N GLU A 120 -2.93 -20.48 12.57
CA GLU A 120 -1.81 -20.75 13.50
C GLU A 120 -0.51 -21.16 12.78
N ALA A 121 -0.32 -20.70 11.53
CA ALA A 121 0.85 -21.02 10.75
C ALA A 121 2.07 -20.18 11.20
N PRO A 122 3.30 -20.69 11.12
CA PRO A 122 4.50 -19.89 11.34
C PRO A 122 4.68 -18.84 10.24
N PHE A 123 5.54 -17.85 10.49
CA PHE A 123 5.87 -16.84 9.49
C PHE A 123 6.69 -17.45 8.33
N SER A 124 6.11 -17.45 7.13
CA SER A 124 6.66 -18.08 5.92
C SER A 124 7.59 -17.16 5.09
N ARG A 125 8.02 -16.02 5.62
CA ARG A 125 8.74 -14.96 4.85
C ARG A 125 8.00 -14.56 3.57
N ASN A 126 6.67 -14.45 3.67
CA ASN A 126 5.78 -14.06 2.58
C ASN A 126 5.77 -15.03 1.38
N ASP A 127 6.21 -16.26 1.59
CA ASP A 127 6.25 -17.31 0.56
C ASP A 127 5.78 -18.66 1.10
N PRO A 128 4.49 -18.78 1.50
CA PRO A 128 3.96 -20.03 2.00
C PRO A 128 4.03 -21.11 0.92
N THR A 129 4.66 -22.24 1.23
CA THR A 129 4.98 -23.27 0.22
C THR A 129 4.76 -24.69 0.73
N THR A 130 4.98 -24.92 2.01
CA THR A 130 4.96 -26.26 2.63
C THR A 130 3.66 -26.51 3.41
N SER A 131 3.46 -27.76 3.84
CA SER A 131 2.34 -28.10 4.73
C SER A 131 2.43 -27.42 6.10
N VAL A 132 3.65 -27.04 6.55
CA VAL A 132 3.84 -26.28 7.78
C VAL A 132 3.22 -24.87 7.65
N ASP A 133 3.29 -24.27 6.46
CA ASP A 133 2.71 -22.95 6.20
C ASP A 133 1.18 -22.97 6.15
N ALA A 134 0.56 -24.15 6.06
CA ALA A 134 -0.88 -24.29 6.19
C ALA A 134 -1.36 -24.19 7.67
N GLY A 135 -0.44 -24.34 8.63
CA GLY A 135 -0.76 -24.37 10.05
C GLY A 135 -1.80 -25.47 10.37
N ASN A 136 -2.83 -25.10 11.13
CA ASN A 136 -3.93 -26.03 11.41
C ASN A 136 -4.86 -26.27 10.20
N GLY A 137 -4.64 -25.63 9.04
CA GLY A 137 -5.39 -25.84 7.80
C GLY A 137 -6.84 -25.33 7.80
N PHE A 138 -7.25 -24.51 8.74
CA PHE A 138 -8.66 -24.08 8.88
C PHE A 138 -9.23 -23.46 7.60
N LEU A 139 -8.59 -22.41 7.05
CA LEU A 139 -9.05 -21.74 5.83
C LEU A 139 -9.04 -22.67 4.61
N PHE A 140 -8.01 -23.53 4.51
CA PHE A 140 -7.88 -24.48 3.42
C PHE A 140 -8.99 -25.53 3.43
N ARG A 141 -9.24 -26.18 4.58
CA ARG A 141 -10.33 -27.19 4.69
C ARG A 141 -11.72 -26.60 4.46
N ARG A 142 -11.86 -25.27 4.63
CA ARG A 142 -13.11 -24.54 4.36
C ARG A 142 -13.24 -24.06 2.92
N GLY A 143 -12.24 -24.30 2.08
CA GLY A 143 -12.28 -23.96 0.65
C GLY A 143 -12.17 -22.47 0.31
N TYR A 144 -11.55 -21.66 1.19
CA TYR A 144 -11.35 -20.24 0.91
C TYR A 144 -10.33 -20.03 -0.20
N THR A 145 -10.59 -19.05 -1.08
CA THR A 145 -9.55 -18.41 -1.88
C THR A 145 -8.99 -17.25 -1.08
N MET A 146 -7.67 -17.22 -0.89
CA MET A 146 -6.95 -16.22 -0.11
C MET A 146 -6.10 -15.35 -1.03
N LEU A 147 -6.18 -14.02 -0.88
CA LEU A 147 -5.50 -13.06 -1.75
C LEU A 147 -4.81 -11.98 -0.93
N TRP A 148 -3.62 -11.60 -1.38
CA TRP A 148 -2.83 -10.48 -0.89
C TRP A 148 -2.31 -9.69 -2.08
N SER A 149 -2.23 -8.36 -1.97
CA SER A 149 -1.52 -7.54 -2.94
C SER A 149 -0.74 -6.40 -2.26
N GLY A 150 0.30 -5.90 -2.91
CA GLY A 150 1.06 -4.75 -2.45
C GLY A 150 0.19 -3.50 -2.45
N TRP A 151 0.16 -2.78 -1.35
CA TRP A 151 -0.60 -1.53 -1.22
C TRP A 151 0.22 -0.36 -0.69
N ALA A 152 1.36 -0.64 -0.05
CA ALA A 152 2.27 0.37 0.46
C ALA A 152 3.42 0.64 -0.52
N VAL A 153 3.72 1.91 -0.73
CA VAL A 153 4.73 2.38 -1.71
C VAL A 153 6.14 2.45 -1.15
N ASP A 154 6.25 2.48 0.17
CA ASP A 154 7.49 2.70 0.92
C ASP A 154 8.02 1.44 1.60
N VAL A 155 7.64 0.26 1.10
CA VAL A 155 8.12 -1.03 1.61
C VAL A 155 9.61 -1.21 1.28
N ALA A 156 10.45 -1.33 2.30
CA ALA A 156 11.83 -1.76 2.11
C ALA A 156 11.88 -3.25 1.75
N THR A 157 12.60 -3.60 0.70
CA THR A 157 12.76 -4.98 0.24
C THR A 157 14.21 -5.43 0.33
N ALA A 158 14.41 -6.69 0.68
CA ALA A 158 15.70 -7.35 0.63
C ALA A 158 15.56 -8.71 -0.07
N PRO A 159 16.64 -9.26 -0.63
CA PRO A 159 16.61 -10.58 -1.24
C PRO A 159 16.02 -11.64 -0.29
N GLY A 160 15.03 -12.39 -0.78
CA GLY A 160 14.36 -13.45 -0.01
C GLY A 160 13.27 -13.00 0.96
N ASP A 161 12.96 -11.70 1.07
CA ASP A 161 11.87 -11.20 1.91
C ASP A 161 10.48 -11.48 1.31
N ASN A 162 10.40 -11.56 -0.02
CA ASN A 162 9.17 -11.79 -0.80
C ASN A 162 8.01 -10.85 -0.43
N ARG A 163 8.31 -9.66 0.10
CA ARG A 163 7.30 -8.67 0.46
C ARG A 163 6.51 -8.21 -0.75
N LEU A 164 5.24 -7.94 -0.55
CA LEU A 164 4.35 -7.42 -1.59
C LEU A 164 4.46 -5.90 -1.65
N VAL A 165 4.77 -5.37 -2.83
CA VAL A 165 5.06 -3.95 -3.06
C VAL A 165 4.06 -3.35 -4.04
N LEU A 166 3.70 -2.09 -3.79
CA LEU A 166 3.03 -1.22 -4.75
C LEU A 166 4.07 -0.34 -5.46
N THR A 167 4.05 -0.33 -6.77
CA THR A 167 4.82 0.61 -7.59
C THR A 167 3.87 1.70 -8.10
N ALA A 168 4.02 2.91 -7.59
CA ALA A 168 3.16 4.05 -7.91
C ALA A 168 3.98 5.24 -8.45
N PRO A 169 3.38 6.13 -9.27
CA PRO A 169 4.06 7.29 -9.79
C PRO A 169 4.31 8.36 -8.74
N ILE A 170 5.30 9.20 -9.02
CA ILE A 170 5.57 10.44 -8.29
C ILE A 170 4.60 11.52 -8.77
N ALA A 171 4.12 12.35 -7.86
CA ALA A 171 3.37 13.55 -8.18
C ALA A 171 4.34 14.72 -8.50
N THR A 172 4.03 15.48 -9.55
CA THR A 172 4.80 16.67 -9.97
C THR A 172 3.85 17.83 -10.26
N ASN A 173 4.34 19.04 -10.11
CA ASN A 173 3.61 20.22 -10.57
C ASN A 173 4.07 20.58 -11.99
N ALA A 174 3.32 20.15 -13.00
CA ALA A 174 3.67 20.34 -14.41
C ALA A 174 5.12 19.88 -14.74
N GLY A 175 5.55 18.74 -14.19
CA GLY A 175 6.90 18.21 -14.37
C GLY A 175 7.96 18.77 -13.40
N VAL A 176 7.62 19.77 -12.60
CA VAL A 176 8.50 20.29 -11.54
C VAL A 176 8.35 19.45 -10.28
N PRO A 177 9.46 19.02 -9.64
CA PRO A 177 9.40 18.28 -8.37
C PRO A 177 8.63 19.05 -7.30
N ILE A 178 7.74 18.33 -6.61
CA ILE A 178 7.04 18.86 -5.44
C ILE A 178 7.92 18.64 -4.22
N THR A 179 8.08 19.67 -3.39
CA THR A 179 8.79 19.59 -2.12
C THR A 179 7.84 19.84 -0.95
N GLY A 180 8.21 19.34 0.24
CA GLY A 180 7.46 19.56 1.46
C GLY A 180 8.19 19.05 2.69
N LYS A 181 7.79 19.57 3.87
CA LYS A 181 8.37 19.11 5.14
C LYS A 181 7.83 17.75 5.51
N VAL A 182 8.76 16.90 5.97
CA VAL A 182 8.48 15.62 6.60
C VAL A 182 9.12 15.57 7.97
N ALA A 183 8.51 14.84 8.90
CA ALA A 183 8.99 14.70 10.27
C ALA A 183 9.16 13.23 10.65
N TYR A 184 10.19 12.94 11.42
CA TYR A 184 10.51 11.61 11.90
C TYR A 184 10.90 11.66 13.37
N ASP A 185 10.23 10.88 14.22
CA ASP A 185 10.67 10.64 15.58
C ASP A 185 11.63 9.47 15.63
N LEU A 186 12.66 9.61 16.44
CA LEU A 186 13.69 8.61 16.65
C LEU A 186 13.80 8.35 18.15
N ILE A 187 13.71 7.09 18.52
CA ILE A 187 13.88 6.60 19.87
C ILE A 187 14.85 5.43 19.79
N VAL A 188 15.82 5.39 20.69
CA VAL A 188 16.81 4.32 20.74
C VAL A 188 16.77 3.61 22.10
N ASP A 189 16.92 2.30 22.09
CA ASP A 189 16.91 1.48 23.31
C ASP A 189 18.31 1.34 23.92
N VAL A 190 19.36 1.53 23.12
CA VAL A 190 20.76 1.50 23.53
C VAL A 190 21.50 2.68 22.91
N PRO A 191 22.58 3.20 23.58
CA PRO A 191 23.38 4.26 22.99
C PRO A 191 23.96 3.83 21.64
N ARG A 192 23.86 4.69 20.62
CA ARG A 192 24.42 4.41 19.29
C ARG A 192 24.79 5.70 18.55
N PRO A 193 25.83 5.67 17.68
CA PRO A 193 26.26 6.86 16.97
C PRO A 193 25.32 7.25 15.82
N THR A 194 24.52 6.31 15.31
CA THR A 194 23.56 6.54 14.21
C THR A 194 22.17 6.03 14.58
N ALA A 195 21.14 6.64 14.02
CA ALA A 195 19.76 6.20 14.15
C ALA A 195 19.05 6.26 12.81
N GLY A 196 18.33 5.17 12.46
CA GLY A 196 17.48 5.10 11.30
C GLY A 196 16.18 5.87 11.51
N PHE A 197 15.75 6.62 10.49
CA PHE A 197 14.48 7.36 10.55
C PHE A 197 13.40 6.79 9.62
N ALA A 198 13.74 5.92 8.67
CA ALA A 198 12.75 5.25 7.82
C ALA A 198 12.08 4.03 8.49
N GLY A 199 12.59 3.59 9.65
CA GLY A 199 12.19 2.33 10.28
C GLY A 199 12.80 1.10 9.59
N ASN A 200 12.57 -0.09 10.16
CA ASN A 200 13.16 -1.34 9.65
C ASN A 200 12.46 -1.91 8.41
N LEU A 201 11.27 -1.44 8.09
CA LEU A 201 10.39 -2.00 7.05
C LEU A 201 10.05 -1.00 5.96
N GLY A 202 10.45 0.25 6.11
CA GLY A 202 10.13 1.34 5.20
C GLY A 202 11.34 2.04 4.59
N THR A 203 11.07 2.88 3.60
CA THR A 203 12.03 3.79 2.98
C THR A 203 11.70 5.24 3.35
N ALA A 204 12.70 6.14 3.24
CA ALA A 204 12.50 7.56 3.45
C ALA A 204 12.30 8.28 2.12
N TYR A 205 11.66 9.46 2.15
CA TYR A 205 11.63 10.35 1.00
C TYR A 205 13.00 11.01 0.77
N PRO A 206 13.39 11.23 -0.49
CA PRO A 206 14.63 11.91 -0.82
C PRO A 206 14.64 13.34 -0.26
N LEU A 207 15.83 13.81 0.10
CA LEU A 207 16.07 15.20 0.46
C LEU A 207 15.82 16.12 -0.76
N ALA A 208 15.24 17.29 -0.53
CA ALA A 208 14.93 18.23 -1.61
C ALA A 208 16.20 18.81 -2.27
N ASP A 209 17.24 19.01 -1.47
CA ASP A 209 18.57 19.39 -1.90
C ASP A 209 19.65 18.67 -1.09
N ASP A 210 20.87 18.63 -1.59
CA ASP A 210 22.00 17.98 -0.94
C ASP A 210 22.51 18.78 0.28
N ALA A 211 22.21 20.06 0.32
CA ALA A 211 22.68 20.95 1.40
C ALA A 211 21.86 20.79 2.67
N VAL A 212 20.61 20.38 2.55
CA VAL A 212 19.67 20.17 3.67
C VAL A 212 19.76 21.26 4.72
N SER A 213 19.94 22.49 4.27
CA SER A 213 20.24 23.66 5.11
C SER A 213 19.10 23.99 6.09
N ASP A 214 17.88 23.56 5.78
CA ASP A 214 16.67 23.78 6.54
C ASP A 214 16.26 22.57 7.42
N ALA A 215 17.08 21.51 7.43
CA ALA A 215 16.83 20.36 8.28
C ALA A 215 17.14 20.67 9.75
N THR A 216 16.25 20.23 10.62
CA THR A 216 16.37 20.43 12.06
C THR A 216 16.34 19.08 12.79
N LEU A 217 17.12 18.99 13.85
CA LEU A 217 17.08 17.89 14.81
C LEU A 217 16.85 18.49 16.19
N THR A 218 15.87 17.98 16.91
CA THR A 218 15.60 18.36 18.31
C THR A 218 15.63 17.14 19.20
N GLU A 219 15.86 17.35 20.50
CA GLU A 219 15.67 16.31 21.51
C GLU A 219 14.74 16.79 22.62
N ARG A 220 14.04 15.84 23.27
CA ARG A 220 13.20 16.07 24.45
C ARG A 220 13.12 14.80 25.30
N ASP A 221 12.72 14.95 26.56
CA ASP A 221 12.63 13.82 27.51
C ASP A 221 11.25 13.17 27.52
N ARG A 222 10.20 13.93 27.13
CA ARG A 222 8.80 13.52 27.16
C ARG A 222 8.05 14.09 25.95
N PRO A 223 6.93 13.49 25.55
CA PRO A 223 6.12 13.97 24.44
C PRO A 223 5.72 15.43 24.53
N ASP A 224 5.38 15.90 25.73
CA ASP A 224 4.99 17.27 26.07
C ASP A 224 6.17 18.15 26.51
N GLY A 225 7.40 17.62 26.51
CA GLY A 225 8.60 18.33 26.93
C GLY A 225 9.08 19.37 25.92
N GLU A 226 9.84 20.35 26.42
CA GLU A 226 10.48 21.36 25.58
C GLU A 226 11.42 20.70 24.57
N ARG A 227 11.28 21.07 23.28
CA ARG A 227 12.17 20.65 22.22
C ARG A 227 13.45 21.47 22.25
N ARG A 228 14.55 20.85 22.60
CA ARG A 228 15.89 21.46 22.59
C ARG A 228 16.52 21.22 21.24
N PRO A 229 16.83 22.29 20.47
CA PRO A 229 17.47 22.13 19.18
C PRO A 229 18.90 21.59 19.33
N ILE A 230 19.26 20.66 18.47
CA ILE A 230 20.63 20.16 18.34
C ILE A 230 21.29 20.96 17.20
N PRO A 231 22.46 21.58 17.43
CA PRO A 231 23.14 22.38 16.41
C PRO A 231 23.36 21.57 15.11
N ARG A 232 23.09 22.20 13.97
CA ARG A 232 23.20 21.52 12.66
C ARG A 232 24.59 20.90 12.43
N ALA A 233 25.65 21.51 12.91
CA ALA A 233 27.01 21.01 12.79
C ALA A 233 27.30 19.75 13.59
N ALA A 234 26.44 19.41 14.59
CA ALA A 234 26.61 18.24 15.45
C ALA A 234 26.01 16.94 14.90
N TRP A 235 25.40 16.99 13.71
CA TRP A 235 24.79 15.80 13.11
C TRP A 235 24.81 15.85 11.58
N SER A 236 24.71 14.69 10.95
CA SER A 236 24.71 14.56 9.49
C SER A 236 23.81 13.42 9.01
N PHE A 237 23.31 13.53 7.78
CA PHE A 237 22.67 12.42 7.09
C PHE A 237 23.74 11.38 6.70
N VAL A 238 23.38 10.10 6.83
CA VAL A 238 24.21 8.98 6.38
C VAL A 238 23.68 8.55 5.00
N VAL A 239 24.46 8.85 3.97
CA VAL A 239 24.18 8.41 2.61
C VAL A 239 24.74 7.01 2.43
N PRO A 240 23.98 6.05 1.90
CA PRO A 240 24.48 4.70 1.65
C PRO A 240 25.69 4.68 0.72
N PRO A 241 26.63 3.72 0.88
CA PRO A 241 27.69 3.51 -0.09
C PRO A 241 27.11 3.29 -1.50
N GLY A 242 27.59 4.05 -2.48
CA GLY A 242 27.05 4.04 -3.86
C GLY A 242 25.95 5.04 -4.13
N GLY A 243 25.61 5.90 -3.16
CA GLY A 243 24.56 6.92 -3.29
C GLY A 243 23.16 6.41 -2.94
N GLY A 244 22.18 7.29 -3.09
CA GLY A 244 20.77 6.98 -2.81
C GLY A 244 20.19 7.84 -1.70
N THR A 245 18.96 7.50 -1.27
CA THR A 245 18.25 8.23 -0.24
C THR A 245 18.82 7.89 1.15
N ALA A 246 19.19 8.93 1.90
CA ALA A 246 19.58 8.76 3.30
C ALA A 246 18.39 8.22 4.11
N SER A 247 18.64 7.22 4.93
CA SER A 247 17.66 6.62 5.85
C SER A 247 18.11 6.65 7.31
N GLU A 248 19.31 7.16 7.56
CA GLU A 248 19.91 7.29 8.90
C GLU A 248 20.54 8.67 9.08
N ILE A 249 20.64 9.08 10.33
CA ILE A 249 21.47 10.23 10.74
C ILE A 249 22.50 9.80 11.76
N ARG A 250 23.66 10.48 11.73
CA ARG A 250 24.75 10.37 12.71
C ARG A 250 24.69 11.59 13.62
N LEU A 251 24.87 11.38 14.91
CA LEU A 251 24.90 12.43 15.93
C LEU A 251 26.24 12.38 16.69
N ASP A 252 26.90 13.52 16.80
CA ASP A 252 28.09 13.68 17.65
C ASP A 252 27.71 13.46 19.12
N GLY A 253 28.48 12.62 19.80
CA GLY A 253 28.13 12.15 21.15
C GLY A 253 27.03 11.09 21.20
N GLY A 254 26.45 10.72 20.05
CA GLY A 254 25.50 9.63 19.89
C GLY A 254 24.09 9.89 20.42
N PHE A 255 23.16 9.05 19.96
CA PHE A 255 21.79 8.98 20.47
C PHE A 255 21.76 8.25 21.82
N LYS A 256 20.89 8.71 22.72
CA LYS A 256 20.78 8.19 24.10
C LYS A 256 19.39 7.61 24.34
N PRO A 257 19.28 6.47 25.05
CA PRO A 257 17.99 5.95 25.52
C PRO A 257 17.26 6.97 26.42
N GLY A 258 15.93 6.90 26.44
CA GLY A 258 15.09 7.80 27.25
C GLY A 258 14.99 9.22 26.68
N ARG A 259 15.42 9.42 25.43
CA ARG A 259 15.24 10.66 24.67
C ARG A 259 14.37 10.44 23.46
N ILE A 260 13.58 11.44 23.13
CA ILE A 260 12.82 11.52 21.88
C ILE A 260 13.53 12.53 21.00
N TYR A 261 14.07 12.08 19.90
CA TYR A 261 14.64 12.95 18.86
C TYR A 261 13.63 13.16 17.77
N GLN A 262 13.55 14.37 17.21
CA GLN A 262 12.69 14.65 16.07
C GLN A 262 13.52 15.29 14.96
N LEU A 263 13.59 14.60 13.83
CA LEU A 263 14.18 15.07 12.58
C LEU A 263 13.09 15.68 11.72
N VAL A 264 13.29 16.90 11.23
CA VAL A 264 12.44 17.53 10.21
C VAL A 264 13.31 18.00 9.07
N TYR A 265 12.94 17.67 7.83
CA TYR A 265 13.65 18.15 6.64
C TYR A 265 12.68 18.40 5.49
N THR A 266 13.13 19.14 4.45
CA THR A 266 12.38 19.28 3.21
C THR A 266 12.67 18.08 2.32
N ALA A 267 11.63 17.26 2.07
CA ALA A 267 11.65 16.14 1.13
C ALA A 267 11.20 16.59 -0.26
N ARG A 268 11.47 15.75 -1.27
CA ARG A 268 10.98 15.89 -2.64
C ARG A 268 10.36 14.60 -3.15
N ASP A 269 9.69 14.70 -4.29
CA ASP A 269 9.18 13.57 -5.07
C ASP A 269 8.14 12.74 -4.31
N PRO A 270 7.00 13.34 -3.86
CA PRO A 270 5.97 12.59 -3.16
C PRO A 270 5.36 11.53 -4.08
N ILE A 271 5.37 10.27 -3.62
CA ILE A 271 4.72 9.16 -4.30
C ILE A 271 3.22 9.23 -4.03
N VAL A 272 2.39 8.89 -5.03
CA VAL A 272 0.92 8.86 -4.90
C VAL A 272 0.51 7.61 -4.11
N ALA A 273 0.71 7.63 -2.80
CA ALA A 273 0.57 6.47 -1.92
C ALA A 273 -0.88 5.95 -1.81
N ALA A 274 -1.86 6.85 -1.91
CA ALA A 274 -3.28 6.49 -1.84
C ALA A 274 -3.74 5.57 -3.00
N LEU A 275 -2.94 5.41 -4.06
CA LEU A 275 -3.14 4.39 -5.10
C LEU A 275 -3.16 2.96 -4.55
N GLY A 276 -2.59 2.73 -3.37
CA GLY A 276 -2.70 1.43 -2.71
C GLY A 276 -4.14 1.04 -2.38
N MET A 277 -4.95 1.99 -1.90
CA MET A 277 -6.36 1.75 -1.62
C MET A 277 -7.17 1.54 -2.91
N ALA A 278 -6.88 2.34 -3.95
CA ALA A 278 -7.51 2.16 -5.26
C ALA A 278 -7.13 0.81 -5.88
N GLY A 279 -5.86 0.40 -5.78
CA GLY A 279 -5.41 -0.91 -6.28
C GLY A 279 -6.12 -2.09 -5.61
N ILE A 280 -6.34 -2.03 -4.29
CA ILE A 280 -7.15 -3.03 -3.57
C ILE A 280 -8.57 -3.05 -4.12
N ARG A 281 -9.24 -1.88 -4.18
CA ARG A 281 -10.60 -1.74 -4.71
C ARG A 281 -10.73 -2.36 -6.10
N ASP A 282 -9.86 -1.94 -7.00
CA ASP A 282 -9.97 -2.27 -8.42
C ASP A 282 -9.56 -3.72 -8.71
N LEU A 283 -8.57 -4.27 -7.99
CA LEU A 283 -8.21 -5.68 -8.09
C LEU A 283 -9.37 -6.57 -7.65
N MET A 284 -10.00 -6.24 -6.53
CA MET A 284 -11.11 -7.03 -6.00
C MET A 284 -12.36 -6.92 -6.87
N ALA A 285 -12.67 -5.72 -7.38
CA ALA A 285 -13.77 -5.52 -8.34
C ALA A 285 -13.53 -6.32 -9.63
N TYR A 286 -12.30 -6.28 -10.14
CA TYR A 286 -11.93 -7.05 -11.33
C TYR A 286 -12.11 -8.55 -11.12
N LEU A 287 -11.60 -9.10 -10.01
CA LEU A 287 -11.65 -10.54 -9.73
C LEU A 287 -13.06 -11.03 -9.41
N ARG A 288 -13.96 -10.17 -8.92
CA ARG A 288 -15.39 -10.47 -8.76
C ARG A 288 -16.03 -10.79 -10.11
N ASP A 289 -15.71 -10.00 -11.15
CA ASP A 289 -16.34 -10.08 -12.46
C ASP A 289 -15.51 -10.92 -13.45
N ASN A 290 -14.20 -11.08 -13.21
CA ASN A 290 -13.24 -11.77 -14.08
C ASN A 290 -12.35 -12.72 -13.23
N PRO A 291 -12.85 -13.87 -12.77
CA PRO A 291 -12.03 -14.79 -12.01
C PRO A 291 -10.86 -15.27 -12.87
N LEU A 292 -9.68 -15.39 -12.25
CA LEU A 292 -8.50 -15.95 -12.94
C LEU A 292 -8.81 -17.39 -13.38
N GLU A 293 -8.25 -17.77 -14.53
CA GLU A 293 -8.44 -19.12 -15.07
C GLU A 293 -8.25 -20.21 -14.00
N GLY A 294 -9.23 -21.07 -13.86
CA GLY A 294 -9.28 -22.12 -12.84
C GLY A 294 -9.63 -21.62 -11.42
N ALA A 295 -9.93 -20.33 -11.22
CA ALA A 295 -10.43 -19.86 -9.92
C ALA A 295 -11.93 -20.13 -9.76
N PRO A 296 -12.39 -20.41 -8.54
CA PRO A 296 -13.82 -20.35 -8.25
C PRO A 296 -14.33 -18.92 -8.46
N VAL A 297 -15.53 -18.79 -9.02
CA VAL A 297 -16.20 -17.49 -9.13
C VAL A 297 -16.53 -17.01 -7.70
N PRO A 298 -16.04 -15.86 -7.27
CA PRO A 298 -16.36 -15.35 -5.94
C PRO A 298 -17.85 -15.01 -5.83
N ARG A 299 -18.54 -15.62 -4.87
CA ARG A 299 -19.92 -15.26 -4.50
C ARG A 299 -19.97 -14.16 -3.46
N LYS A 300 -18.92 -14.09 -2.65
CA LYS A 300 -18.72 -13.12 -1.57
C LYS A 300 -17.26 -12.75 -1.46
N ASN A 301 -17.00 -11.47 -1.19
CA ASN A 301 -15.69 -10.93 -0.93
C ASN A 301 -15.62 -10.39 0.49
N ALA A 302 -14.59 -10.78 1.24
CA ALA A 302 -14.35 -10.23 2.57
C ALA A 302 -12.93 -9.66 2.65
N VAL A 303 -12.76 -8.62 3.45
CA VAL A 303 -11.46 -8.01 3.74
C VAL A 303 -11.08 -8.22 5.20
N PHE A 304 -9.81 -8.54 5.43
CA PHE A 304 -9.21 -8.74 6.73
C PHE A 304 -7.98 -7.85 6.89
N GLY A 305 -7.81 -7.27 8.07
CA GLY A 305 -6.62 -6.48 8.37
C GLY A 305 -6.41 -6.28 9.86
N ILE A 306 -5.14 -6.34 10.26
CA ILE A 306 -4.72 -6.26 11.66
C ILE A 306 -3.93 -4.97 11.88
N SER A 307 -4.18 -4.29 13.01
CA SER A 307 -3.41 -3.12 13.45
C SER A 307 -3.40 -2.05 12.36
N GLN A 308 -2.25 -1.69 11.80
CA GLN A 308 -2.12 -0.73 10.72
C GLN A 308 -2.98 -1.09 9.50
N SER A 309 -3.02 -2.35 9.12
CA SER A 309 -3.82 -2.84 7.98
C SER A 309 -5.32 -2.69 8.27
N GLY A 310 -5.73 -2.89 9.52
CA GLY A 310 -7.10 -2.58 9.96
C GLY A 310 -7.42 -1.09 9.84
N ARG A 311 -6.48 -0.20 10.16
CA ARG A 311 -6.64 1.26 9.95
C ARG A 311 -6.76 1.63 8.47
N LEU A 312 -6.04 0.93 7.59
CA LEU A 312 -6.21 1.14 6.15
C LEU A 312 -7.63 0.81 5.71
N ILE A 313 -8.18 -0.33 6.16
CA ILE A 313 -9.57 -0.70 5.86
C ILE A 313 -10.54 0.35 6.39
N GLN A 314 -10.37 0.83 7.63
CA GLN A 314 -11.18 1.94 8.17
C GLN A 314 -11.09 3.18 7.28
N THR A 315 -9.88 3.54 6.81
CA THR A 315 -9.66 4.68 5.92
C THR A 315 -10.35 4.47 4.58
N MET A 316 -10.26 3.28 3.98
CA MET A 316 -10.97 2.93 2.74
C MET A 316 -12.49 3.09 2.89
N LEU A 317 -13.06 2.57 3.97
CA LEU A 317 -14.49 2.70 4.24
C LEU A 317 -14.92 4.16 4.43
N LEU A 318 -14.15 4.92 5.21
CA LEU A 318 -14.39 6.35 5.45
C LEU A 318 -14.33 7.18 4.17
N ARG A 319 -13.43 6.83 3.24
CA ARG A 319 -13.26 7.51 1.95
C ARG A 319 -14.22 7.02 0.87
N GLY A 320 -15.09 6.07 1.16
CA GLY A 320 -16.02 5.48 0.19
C GLY A 320 -15.37 4.56 -0.83
N LEU A 321 -14.12 4.09 -0.56
CA LEU A 321 -13.37 3.22 -1.48
C LEU A 321 -13.77 1.74 -1.39
N ASN A 322 -14.86 1.41 -0.67
CA ASN A 322 -15.51 0.10 -0.78
C ASN A 322 -16.55 0.04 -1.91
N VAL A 323 -16.57 1.03 -2.78
CA VAL A 323 -17.43 1.07 -3.94
C VAL A 323 -16.57 1.27 -5.17
N ASP A 324 -16.78 0.44 -6.20
CA ASP A 324 -16.08 0.57 -7.47
C ASP A 324 -16.60 1.76 -8.30
N GLU A 325 -16.02 1.99 -9.47
CA GLU A 325 -16.42 3.11 -10.35
C GLU A 325 -17.83 2.95 -10.94
N GLU A 326 -18.40 1.74 -10.85
CA GLU A 326 -19.77 1.45 -11.31
C GLU A 326 -20.80 1.53 -10.16
N GLY A 327 -20.36 1.91 -8.95
CA GLY A 327 -21.21 2.03 -7.77
C GLY A 327 -21.51 0.70 -7.08
N LYS A 328 -20.80 -0.38 -7.40
CA LYS A 328 -21.00 -1.69 -6.78
C LYS A 328 -20.10 -1.89 -5.57
N PRO A 329 -20.57 -2.49 -4.47
CA PRO A 329 -19.73 -2.85 -3.35
C PRO A 329 -18.61 -3.82 -3.75
N VAL A 330 -17.42 -3.57 -3.24
CA VAL A 330 -16.23 -4.41 -3.48
C VAL A 330 -16.13 -5.52 -2.45
N PHE A 331 -16.32 -5.18 -1.18
CA PHE A 331 -16.36 -6.15 -0.09
C PHE A 331 -17.76 -6.23 0.51
N ASP A 332 -18.24 -7.46 0.73
CA ASP A 332 -19.47 -7.77 1.44
C ASP A 332 -19.29 -7.71 2.97
N GLY A 333 -18.05 -7.89 3.45
CA GLY A 333 -17.72 -7.87 4.86
C GLY A 333 -16.29 -7.44 5.12
N ALA A 334 -16.06 -6.77 6.28
CA ALA A 334 -14.74 -6.34 6.73
C ALA A 334 -14.49 -6.84 8.14
N PHE A 335 -13.37 -7.54 8.34
CA PHE A 335 -12.86 -7.93 9.65
C PHE A 335 -11.66 -7.06 10.01
N ILE A 336 -11.91 -6.03 10.80
CA ILE A 336 -10.94 -5.03 11.23
C ILE A 336 -10.49 -5.37 12.64
N HIS A 337 -9.29 -5.95 12.76
CA HIS A 337 -8.78 -6.45 14.02
C HIS A 337 -7.77 -5.47 14.63
N VAL A 338 -7.97 -5.10 15.90
CA VAL A 338 -7.09 -4.23 16.72
C VAL A 338 -6.53 -3.00 15.99
N ALA A 339 -7.35 -2.34 15.19
CA ALA A 339 -6.93 -1.21 14.38
C ALA A 339 -6.54 0.02 15.21
N GLY A 340 -7.18 0.18 16.38
CA GLY A 340 -7.05 1.40 17.17
C GLY A 340 -7.79 2.60 16.57
N GLY A 341 -7.80 3.74 17.25
CA GLY A 341 -8.50 4.98 16.84
C GLY A 341 -7.64 5.94 16.02
N GLY A 342 -6.33 5.72 15.93
CA GLY A 342 -5.42 6.62 15.24
C GLY A 342 -5.51 6.52 13.71
N LYS A 343 -5.23 7.62 13.02
CA LYS A 343 -5.13 7.64 11.56
C LYS A 343 -3.77 7.09 11.12
N GLY A 344 -3.74 6.40 9.98
CA GLY A 344 -2.50 5.99 9.32
C GLY A 344 -2.04 7.00 8.28
N SER A 345 -0.79 6.90 7.85
CA SER A 345 -0.20 7.75 6.83
C SER A 345 -0.46 7.18 5.43
N PHE A 346 -1.70 7.24 4.93
CA PHE A 346 -2.11 6.49 3.74
C PHE A 346 -2.58 7.36 2.57
N ASP A 347 -3.24 8.49 2.83
CA ASP A 347 -4.05 9.21 1.85
C ASP A 347 -3.74 10.71 1.75
N PHE A 348 -2.48 11.08 1.95
CA PHE A 348 -2.03 12.47 1.82
C PHE A 348 -0.64 12.53 1.17
N ARG A 349 -0.21 13.76 0.82
CA ARG A 349 1.10 14.01 0.23
C ARG A 349 2.22 13.65 1.20
N PHE A 350 3.30 13.02 0.71
CA PHE A 350 4.39 12.48 1.53
C PHE A 350 3.92 11.44 2.56
N ALA A 351 2.86 10.70 2.24
CA ALA A 351 2.43 9.59 3.08
C ALA A 351 3.50 8.51 3.17
N MET A 352 3.63 7.92 4.36
CA MET A 352 4.59 6.85 4.67
C MET A 352 3.84 5.65 5.26
N PRO A 353 3.20 4.83 4.40
CA PRO A 353 2.32 3.74 4.83
C PRO A 353 2.99 2.70 5.71
N THR A 354 4.30 2.43 5.52
CA THR A 354 5.00 1.42 6.32
C THR A 354 5.45 1.95 7.68
N ARG A 355 5.47 3.27 7.85
CA ARG A 355 5.91 3.85 9.09
C ARG A 355 4.89 3.60 10.21
N HIS A 356 5.38 3.42 11.42
CA HIS A 356 4.53 3.50 12.58
C HIS A 356 3.96 4.91 12.68
N PHE A 357 2.65 4.98 12.82
CA PHE A 357 1.99 6.14 13.35
C PHE A 357 2.74 6.59 14.60
N SER A 358 3.12 7.86 14.67
CA SER A 358 3.75 8.37 15.88
C SER A 358 2.79 8.23 17.07
N MET A 359 3.27 7.69 18.15
CA MET A 359 2.53 7.67 19.40
C MET A 359 2.45 9.08 20.05
N LEU A 360 3.18 10.03 19.50
CA LEU A 360 3.26 11.41 19.94
C LEU A 360 2.36 12.25 19.06
N GLU A 361 1.10 12.43 19.37
CA GLU A 361 0.05 13.06 18.55
C GLU A 361 0.27 14.55 18.23
N ASP A 362 1.51 15.02 18.21
CA ASP A 362 1.88 16.43 18.08
C ASP A 362 2.51 16.78 16.72
N HIS A 363 2.32 15.96 15.70
CA HIS A 363 2.88 16.21 14.39
C HIS A 363 2.09 17.23 13.59
N ILE A 364 2.80 18.24 13.10
CA ILE A 364 2.30 19.24 12.14
C ILE A 364 2.69 18.89 10.68
N TYR A 365 3.52 17.86 10.49
CA TYR A 365 3.96 17.38 9.18
C TYR A 365 3.53 15.93 8.94
N PRO A 366 3.43 15.50 7.67
CA PRO A 366 3.22 14.09 7.34
C PRO A 366 4.29 13.18 7.97
N THR A 367 3.87 12.07 8.55
CA THR A 367 4.75 11.10 9.22
C THR A 367 4.52 9.70 8.71
#